data_c6f6bfd319e61c76e3b9bedf01be4976
#
_entry.id   c6f6bfd319e61c76e3b9bedf01be4976
#
_cell.length_a   1.000
_cell.length_b   1.000
_cell.length_c   1.000
_cell.angle_alpha   90.00
_cell.angle_beta   90.00
_cell.angle_gamma   90.00
#
_symmetry.space_group_name_H-M   'P 1'
#
loop_
_entity.id
_entity.type
_entity.pdbx_description
1 polymer ?
#
loop_
_entity_poly.entity_id
_entity_poly.type
_entity_poly.pdbx_seq_one_letter_code
_entity_poly.pdbx_strand_id
1 'polypeptide(L)'
;MRITAKAGAMMLFCLLAVSALLPVWAADAGSQKAIDTERSVLTVRVYKTGLFSAFAHDHEIGAPIQKGVLDEGKSTAEFVVDARALRVLDPDVSDKDRAEIQATMLGPKVLDSEKFPEIRFHSTEVNRISEGKWTVHGDLTLHGQTRPVKVDVERKNGRYRGSAQLLQKDFGITPVTIAGGTVKVKDEVRVEFEFVAR
;
A
#
# COMPACT_ATOMS: atom_id res chain seq x y z
N MET A 1 78.76 30.49 54.18
CA MET A 1 78.74 29.71 52.93
C MET A 1 77.33 29.23 52.73
N ARG A 2 76.61 29.80 51.76
CA ARG A 2 75.16 29.62 51.56
C ARG A 2 74.95 28.48 50.55
N ILE A 3 74.11 27.53 50.94
CA ILE A 3 73.67 26.45 50.05
C ILE A 3 72.16 26.70 49.76
N THR A 4 71.85 27.04 48.55
CA THR A 4 70.50 27.21 48.06
C THR A 4 69.95 25.90 47.50
N ALA A 5 68.89 25.41 48.11
CA ALA A 5 68.13 24.24 47.59
C ALA A 5 67.08 24.73 46.58
N LYS A 6 67.08 24.18 45.38
CA LYS A 6 66.05 24.38 44.38
C LYS A 6 64.99 23.31 44.56
N ALA A 7 63.73 23.74 44.84
CA ALA A 7 62.57 22.91 44.82
C ALA A 7 62.11 22.69 43.37
N GLY A 8 62.01 21.44 42.97
CA GLY A 8 61.38 21.02 41.67
C GLY A 8 59.91 20.77 41.89
N ALA A 9 59.09 21.53 41.22
CA ALA A 9 57.60 21.31 41.17
C ALA A 9 57.27 20.23 40.17
N MET A 10 56.74 19.11 40.67
CA MET A 10 56.26 18.00 39.85
C MET A 10 54.80 18.29 39.53
N MET A 11 54.56 18.66 38.29
CA MET A 11 53.21 18.97 37.77
C MET A 11 52.51 17.68 37.38
N LEU A 12 51.52 17.27 38.18
CA LEU A 12 50.68 16.08 37.96
C LEU A 12 49.60 16.41 36.90
N PHE A 13 49.77 15.92 35.66
CA PHE A 13 48.77 16.02 34.62
C PHE A 13 47.68 14.99 34.87
N CYS A 14 46.50 15.42 35.43
CA CYS A 14 45.29 14.63 35.44
C CYS A 14 44.66 14.61 34.03
N LEU A 15 44.83 13.51 33.28
CA LEU A 15 44.07 13.20 32.07
C LEU A 15 42.63 12.83 32.43
N LEU A 16 41.71 13.80 32.35
CA LEU A 16 40.27 13.53 32.38
C LEU A 16 39.85 12.91 31.04
N ALA A 17 39.72 11.58 31.00
CA ALA A 17 39.07 10.88 29.91
C ALA A 17 37.58 11.18 29.93
N VAL A 18 37.12 12.10 29.11
CA VAL A 18 35.69 12.32 28.84
C VAL A 18 35.22 11.19 27.93
N SER A 19 34.62 10.17 28.54
CA SER A 19 33.89 9.12 27.81
C SER A 19 32.63 9.73 27.23
N ALA A 20 32.64 10.13 25.97
CA ALA A 20 31.45 10.51 25.23
C ALA A 20 30.58 9.27 25.03
N LEU A 21 29.54 9.13 25.86
CA LEU A 21 28.44 8.20 25.63
C LEU A 21 27.68 8.69 24.40
N LEU A 22 28.00 8.14 23.24
CA LEU A 22 27.19 8.31 22.05
C LEU A 22 25.83 7.59 22.29
N PRO A 23 24.68 8.27 22.13
CA PRO A 23 23.41 7.60 22.19
C PRO A 23 23.37 6.59 21.04
N VAL A 24 23.36 5.30 21.38
CA VAL A 24 23.01 4.25 20.43
C VAL A 24 21.53 4.41 20.14
N TRP A 25 21.22 5.01 19.01
CA TRP A 25 19.88 4.98 18.45
C TRP A 25 19.66 3.54 17.98
N ALA A 26 19.11 2.72 18.85
CA ALA A 26 18.58 1.42 18.46
C ALA A 26 17.42 1.73 17.50
N ALA A 27 17.67 1.66 16.21
CA ALA A 27 16.60 1.59 15.24
C ALA A 27 15.77 0.36 15.60
N ASP A 28 14.50 0.57 15.94
CA ASP A 28 13.53 -0.48 16.24
C ASP A 28 13.23 -1.26 14.95
N ALA A 29 14.19 -2.12 14.57
CA ALA A 29 14.11 -2.95 13.37
C ALA A 29 13.17 -4.16 13.55
N GLY A 30 12.57 -4.31 14.74
CA GLY A 30 11.81 -5.51 15.11
C GLY A 30 10.32 -5.50 14.76
N SER A 31 9.75 -4.35 14.44
CA SER A 31 8.29 -4.22 14.18
C SER A 31 7.93 -4.16 12.71
N GLN A 32 8.88 -3.83 11.85
CA GLN A 32 8.67 -3.66 10.42
C GLN A 32 8.79 -5.00 9.68
N LYS A 33 7.74 -5.38 8.98
CA LYS A 33 7.65 -6.62 8.21
C LYS A 33 7.37 -6.31 6.75
N ALA A 34 8.14 -6.88 5.83
CA ALA A 34 7.85 -6.78 4.42
C ALA A 34 6.59 -7.58 4.06
N ILE A 35 5.77 -7.07 3.16
CA ILE A 35 4.68 -7.84 2.56
C ILE A 35 5.31 -8.89 1.61
N ASP A 36 4.94 -10.15 1.81
CA ASP A 36 5.31 -11.24 0.92
C ASP A 36 4.48 -11.14 -0.35
N THR A 37 5.07 -10.62 -1.42
CA THR A 37 4.38 -10.31 -2.68
C THR A 37 3.92 -11.54 -3.45
N GLU A 38 4.53 -12.71 -3.20
CA GLU A 38 4.16 -13.97 -3.86
C GLU A 38 2.98 -14.66 -3.17
N ARG A 39 2.85 -14.47 -1.84
CA ARG A 39 1.81 -15.11 -1.02
C ARG A 39 0.66 -14.18 -0.67
N SER A 40 0.76 -12.93 -1.07
CA SER A 40 -0.26 -11.92 -0.86
C SER A 40 -1.13 -11.75 -2.11
N VAL A 41 -2.40 -11.48 -1.90
CA VAL A 41 -3.37 -11.27 -2.97
C VAL A 41 -4.06 -9.93 -2.77
N LEU A 42 -4.22 -9.18 -3.85
CA LEU A 42 -5.05 -8.00 -3.92
C LEU A 42 -5.92 -8.11 -5.17
N THR A 43 -7.23 -8.00 -4.99
CA THR A 43 -8.24 -8.16 -6.03
C THR A 43 -9.15 -6.94 -6.07
N VAL A 44 -9.46 -6.47 -7.26
CA VAL A 44 -10.45 -5.41 -7.49
C VAL A 44 -11.66 -6.02 -8.19
N ARG A 45 -12.85 -5.82 -7.59
CA ARG A 45 -14.12 -6.25 -8.16
C ARG A 45 -14.84 -5.05 -8.74
N VAL A 46 -15.18 -5.16 -10.02
CA VAL A 46 -15.84 -4.13 -10.82
C VAL A 46 -17.20 -4.65 -11.24
N TYR A 47 -18.24 -3.93 -10.88
CA TYR A 47 -19.62 -4.37 -11.07
C TYR A 47 -20.27 -3.67 -12.28
N LYS A 48 -21.16 -4.38 -12.93
CA LYS A 48 -21.99 -3.86 -14.03
C LYS A 48 -23.28 -3.24 -13.50
N THR A 49 -23.87 -2.39 -14.31
CA THR A 49 -25.18 -1.78 -14.12
C THR A 49 -25.83 -1.43 -15.46
N GLY A 50 -27.13 -1.10 -15.45
CA GLY A 50 -27.88 -0.70 -16.64
C GLY A 50 -28.96 -1.71 -17.04
N LEU A 51 -29.81 -1.35 -18.00
CA LEU A 51 -30.99 -2.13 -18.40
C LEU A 51 -30.63 -3.52 -18.94
N PHE A 52 -29.48 -3.67 -19.58
CA PHE A 52 -29.02 -4.94 -20.14
C PHE A 52 -27.84 -5.54 -19.36
N SER A 53 -27.68 -5.17 -18.09
CA SER A 53 -26.60 -5.71 -17.24
C SER A 53 -26.64 -7.22 -17.06
N ALA A 54 -27.79 -7.87 -17.27
CA ALA A 54 -27.92 -9.32 -17.22
C ALA A 54 -27.06 -10.05 -18.28
N PHE A 55 -26.72 -9.36 -19.38
CA PHE A 55 -25.91 -9.89 -20.48
C PHE A 55 -24.43 -9.51 -20.41
N ALA A 56 -24.02 -8.79 -19.38
CA ALA A 56 -22.64 -8.41 -19.14
C ALA A 56 -22.07 -9.23 -17.96
N HIS A 57 -20.77 -9.15 -17.75
CA HIS A 57 -20.07 -9.81 -16.65
C HIS A 57 -19.55 -8.78 -15.64
N ASP A 58 -19.51 -9.14 -14.37
CA ASP A 58 -18.69 -8.42 -13.39
C ASP A 58 -17.23 -8.81 -13.62
N HIS A 59 -16.31 -7.91 -13.39
CA HIS A 59 -14.89 -8.18 -13.62
C HIS A 59 -14.16 -8.38 -12.31
N GLU A 60 -13.27 -9.37 -12.30
CA GLU A 60 -12.30 -9.61 -11.26
C GLU A 60 -10.92 -9.28 -11.79
N ILE A 61 -10.21 -8.38 -11.10
CA ILE A 61 -8.90 -7.89 -11.51
C ILE A 61 -7.89 -8.20 -10.42
N GLY A 62 -6.89 -8.99 -10.77
CA GLY A 62 -5.72 -9.21 -9.90
C GLY A 62 -4.77 -8.02 -9.98
N ALA A 63 -4.33 -7.55 -8.82
CA ALA A 63 -3.38 -6.46 -8.70
C ALA A 63 -2.13 -6.92 -7.93
N PRO A 64 -1.10 -7.45 -8.60
CA PRO A 64 0.11 -7.93 -7.96
C PRO A 64 0.82 -6.81 -7.20
N ILE A 65 1.12 -7.06 -5.93
CA ILE A 65 1.86 -6.11 -5.11
C ILE A 65 3.32 -6.10 -5.56
N GLN A 66 3.86 -4.93 -5.88
CA GLN A 66 5.26 -4.77 -6.24
C GLN A 66 6.16 -4.78 -5.01
N LYS A 67 5.74 -4.06 -3.98
CA LYS A 67 6.41 -3.96 -2.67
C LYS A 67 5.45 -3.44 -1.62
N GLY A 68 5.74 -3.72 -0.36
CA GLY A 68 4.99 -3.15 0.76
C GLY A 68 5.59 -3.51 2.10
N VAL A 69 5.19 -2.76 3.10
CA VAL A 69 5.67 -2.89 4.48
C VAL A 69 4.52 -2.67 5.44
N LEU A 70 4.48 -3.49 6.48
CA LEU A 70 3.61 -3.34 7.64
C LEU A 70 4.49 -3.14 8.87
N ASP A 71 4.22 -2.11 9.66
CA ASP A 71 4.91 -1.85 10.94
C ASP A 71 3.88 -1.81 12.06
N GLU A 72 3.77 -2.91 12.79
CA GLU A 72 2.82 -3.03 13.91
C GLU A 72 3.21 -2.11 15.09
N GLY A 73 4.51 -1.86 15.30
CA GLY A 73 4.99 -1.00 16.40
C GLY A 73 4.70 0.47 16.16
N LYS A 74 4.86 0.92 14.93
CA LYS A 74 4.54 2.29 14.52
C LYS A 74 3.09 2.45 14.05
N SER A 75 2.35 1.35 13.95
CA SER A 75 1.00 1.33 13.41
C SER A 75 0.93 1.96 12.01
N THR A 76 1.81 1.51 11.10
CA THR A 76 1.84 2.00 9.72
C THR A 76 1.77 0.87 8.71
N ALA A 77 1.20 1.17 7.54
CA ALA A 77 1.13 0.27 6.40
C ALA A 77 1.34 1.05 5.11
N GLU A 78 2.17 0.54 4.23
CA GLU A 78 2.35 1.09 2.89
C GLU A 78 2.56 -0.02 1.87
N PHE A 79 2.06 0.19 0.66
CA PHE A 79 2.35 -0.71 -0.47
C PHE A 79 2.23 0.01 -1.81
N VAL A 80 2.82 -0.60 -2.80
CA VAL A 80 2.85 -0.13 -4.19
C VAL A 80 2.44 -1.28 -5.11
N VAL A 81 1.62 -0.96 -6.11
CA VAL A 81 1.23 -1.81 -7.21
C VAL A 81 1.64 -1.13 -8.52
N ASP A 82 2.22 -1.89 -9.46
CA ASP A 82 2.42 -1.41 -10.83
C ASP A 82 1.09 -1.56 -11.59
N ALA A 83 0.49 -0.43 -12.01
CA ALA A 83 -0.79 -0.42 -12.73
C ALA A 83 -0.73 -1.24 -14.03
N ARG A 84 0.42 -1.33 -14.69
CA ARG A 84 0.64 -2.11 -15.92
C ARG A 84 0.62 -3.63 -15.65
N ALA A 85 0.83 -4.03 -14.39
CA ALA A 85 0.81 -5.42 -13.98
C ALA A 85 -0.59 -5.93 -13.61
N LEU A 86 -1.62 -5.09 -13.57
CA LEU A 86 -2.98 -5.51 -13.32
C LEU A 86 -3.47 -6.48 -14.41
N ARG A 87 -4.22 -7.51 -14.01
CA ARG A 87 -4.72 -8.57 -14.92
C ARG A 87 -6.19 -8.83 -14.69
N VAL A 88 -6.95 -8.90 -15.79
CA VAL A 88 -8.33 -9.37 -15.80
C VAL A 88 -8.34 -10.88 -15.62
N LEU A 89 -9.03 -11.37 -14.59
CA LEU A 89 -9.02 -12.78 -14.17
C LEU A 89 -10.31 -13.53 -14.56
N ASP A 90 -11.28 -12.87 -15.19
CA ASP A 90 -12.62 -13.38 -15.49
C ASP A 90 -12.58 -14.79 -16.14
N PRO A 91 -13.01 -15.87 -15.44
CA PRO A 91 -12.87 -17.23 -15.95
C PRO A 91 -13.87 -17.54 -17.09
N ASP A 92 -15.04 -16.89 -17.05
CA ASP A 92 -16.15 -17.19 -17.97
C ASP A 92 -16.15 -16.31 -19.23
N VAL A 93 -15.08 -15.52 -19.44
CA VAL A 93 -14.93 -14.62 -20.60
C VAL A 93 -13.95 -15.22 -21.59
N SER A 94 -14.26 -15.12 -22.90
CA SER A 94 -13.36 -15.61 -23.95
C SER A 94 -11.99 -14.92 -23.88
N ASP A 95 -10.93 -15.58 -24.34
CA ASP A 95 -9.57 -15.00 -24.33
C ASP A 95 -9.51 -13.72 -25.16
N LYS A 96 -10.27 -13.64 -26.26
CA LYS A 96 -10.38 -12.43 -27.09
C LYS A 96 -11.00 -11.27 -26.31
N ASP A 97 -12.15 -11.52 -25.69
CA ASP A 97 -12.86 -10.49 -24.93
C ASP A 97 -12.07 -10.07 -23.70
N ARG A 98 -11.42 -11.03 -23.02
CA ARG A 98 -10.51 -10.74 -21.89
C ARG A 98 -9.37 -9.85 -22.31
N ALA A 99 -8.75 -10.09 -23.46
CA ALA A 99 -7.69 -9.23 -24.00
C ALA A 99 -8.19 -7.81 -24.31
N GLU A 100 -9.42 -7.66 -24.83
CA GLU A 100 -10.02 -6.36 -25.10
C GLU A 100 -10.35 -5.59 -23.83
N ILE A 101 -10.91 -6.27 -22.81
CA ILE A 101 -11.15 -5.69 -21.48
C ILE A 101 -9.83 -5.27 -20.84
N GLN A 102 -8.80 -6.12 -20.91
CA GLN A 102 -7.46 -5.83 -20.41
C GLN A 102 -6.86 -4.57 -21.06
N ALA A 103 -6.92 -4.47 -22.37
CA ALA A 103 -6.41 -3.32 -23.11
C ALA A 103 -7.19 -2.03 -22.76
N THR A 104 -8.52 -2.13 -22.61
CA THR A 104 -9.37 -1.00 -22.21
C THR A 104 -9.04 -0.54 -20.80
N MET A 105 -8.87 -1.47 -19.85
CA MET A 105 -8.53 -1.19 -18.46
C MET A 105 -7.19 -0.49 -18.31
N LEU A 106 -6.15 -0.96 -19.00
CA LEU A 106 -4.81 -0.35 -18.93
C LEU A 106 -4.69 0.94 -19.73
N GLY A 107 -5.57 1.14 -20.70
CA GLY A 107 -5.53 2.26 -21.64
C GLY A 107 -6.01 3.59 -21.05
N PRO A 108 -5.93 4.66 -21.87
CA PRO A 108 -6.21 6.04 -21.44
C PRO A 108 -7.67 6.31 -21.04
N LYS A 109 -8.58 5.38 -21.33
CA LYS A 109 -9.99 5.50 -20.91
C LYS A 109 -10.24 5.14 -19.45
N VAL A 110 -9.33 4.38 -18.82
CA VAL A 110 -9.50 3.90 -17.44
C VAL A 110 -8.28 4.23 -16.61
N LEU A 111 -7.23 3.41 -16.65
CA LEU A 111 -6.06 3.60 -15.76
C LEU A 111 -4.99 4.49 -16.36
N ASP A 112 -4.93 4.63 -17.68
CA ASP A 112 -3.84 5.31 -18.39
C ASP A 112 -2.46 4.90 -17.82
N SER A 113 -2.26 3.59 -17.73
CA SER A 113 -1.19 2.98 -16.95
C SER A 113 0.23 3.33 -17.43
N GLU A 114 0.38 3.76 -18.69
CA GLU A 114 1.65 4.29 -19.21
C GLU A 114 1.98 5.65 -18.61
N LYS A 115 0.97 6.49 -18.41
CA LYS A 115 1.12 7.81 -17.80
C LYS A 115 1.11 7.77 -16.29
N PHE A 116 0.34 6.86 -15.69
CA PHE A 116 0.18 6.68 -14.25
C PHE A 116 0.52 5.24 -13.83
N PRO A 117 1.80 4.84 -13.93
CA PRO A 117 2.19 3.45 -13.73
C PRO A 117 2.14 2.99 -12.27
N GLU A 118 2.06 3.89 -11.31
CA GLU A 118 2.14 3.56 -9.89
C GLU A 118 0.82 3.81 -9.17
N ILE A 119 0.34 2.77 -8.46
CA ILE A 119 -0.75 2.87 -7.49
C ILE A 119 -0.11 2.70 -6.11
N ARG A 120 -0.30 3.68 -5.23
CA ARG A 120 0.35 3.71 -3.91
C ARG A 120 -0.67 3.91 -2.80
N PHE A 121 -0.54 3.13 -1.75
CA PHE A 121 -1.25 3.36 -0.49
C PHE A 121 -0.24 3.66 0.62
N HIS A 122 -0.58 4.64 1.46
CA HIS A 122 0.14 4.96 2.69
C HIS A 122 -0.87 5.24 3.80
N SER A 123 -0.76 4.53 4.93
CA SER A 123 -1.64 4.76 6.08
C SER A 123 -1.30 6.08 6.77
N THR A 124 -2.32 6.85 7.13
CA THR A 124 -2.19 8.10 7.91
C THR A 124 -2.60 7.89 9.36
N GLU A 125 -3.50 6.93 9.62
CA GLU A 125 -3.97 6.60 10.96
C GLU A 125 -4.38 5.12 11.02
N VAL A 126 -4.03 4.43 12.12
CA VAL A 126 -4.41 3.05 12.36
C VAL A 126 -5.07 2.94 13.72
N ASN A 127 -6.38 2.72 13.74
CA ASN A 127 -7.20 2.59 14.94
C ASN A 127 -7.47 1.13 15.26
N ARG A 128 -6.96 0.66 16.41
CA ARG A 128 -7.26 -0.69 16.88
C ARG A 128 -8.68 -0.73 17.44
N ILE A 129 -9.52 -1.58 16.89
CA ILE A 129 -10.93 -1.77 17.31
C ILE A 129 -11.04 -2.86 18.37
N SER A 130 -10.33 -3.97 18.16
CA SER A 130 -10.22 -5.09 19.09
C SER A 130 -8.97 -5.89 18.79
N GLU A 131 -8.73 -6.99 19.48
CA GLU A 131 -7.65 -7.89 19.15
C GLU A 131 -7.79 -8.41 17.70
N GLY A 132 -6.74 -8.21 16.90
CA GLY A 132 -6.70 -8.61 15.50
C GLY A 132 -7.62 -7.82 14.56
N LYS A 133 -8.18 -6.67 14.98
CA LYS A 133 -9.04 -5.85 14.13
C LYS A 133 -8.68 -4.37 14.21
N TRP A 134 -8.60 -3.74 13.06
CA TRP A 134 -8.25 -2.32 12.91
C TRP A 134 -9.13 -1.65 11.86
N THR A 135 -9.36 -0.36 12.05
CA THR A 135 -9.73 0.56 10.98
C THR A 135 -8.49 1.36 10.60
N VAL A 136 -8.12 1.31 9.35
CA VAL A 136 -6.97 2.01 8.78
C VAL A 136 -7.48 3.12 7.89
N HIS A 137 -7.07 4.36 8.18
CA HIS A 137 -7.21 5.48 7.27
C HIS A 137 -5.89 5.69 6.55
N GLY A 138 -5.94 6.08 5.29
CA GLY A 138 -4.73 6.31 4.51
C GLY A 138 -5.02 7.05 3.22
N ASP A 139 -3.96 7.46 2.56
CA ASP A 139 -3.99 8.11 1.27
C ASP A 139 -3.72 7.08 0.17
N LEU A 140 -4.67 6.97 -0.76
CA LEU A 140 -4.51 6.17 -1.98
C LEU A 140 -4.24 7.10 -3.16
N THR A 141 -3.11 6.87 -3.82
CA THR A 141 -2.79 7.49 -5.11
C THR A 141 -3.13 6.51 -6.23
N LEU A 142 -4.04 6.91 -7.10
CA LEU A 142 -4.50 6.14 -8.26
C LEU A 142 -4.77 7.11 -9.41
N HIS A 143 -4.36 6.77 -10.63
CA HIS A 143 -4.57 7.59 -11.83
C HIS A 143 -4.11 9.06 -11.63
N GLY A 144 -2.99 9.25 -10.91
CA GLY A 144 -2.42 10.56 -10.62
C GLY A 144 -3.19 11.41 -9.59
N GLN A 145 -4.26 10.87 -8.98
CA GLN A 145 -5.04 11.53 -7.93
C GLN A 145 -4.79 10.85 -6.59
N THR A 146 -4.62 11.64 -5.53
CA THR A 146 -4.54 11.12 -4.16
C THR A 146 -5.84 11.44 -3.41
N ARG A 147 -6.42 10.43 -2.77
CA ARG A 147 -7.66 10.56 -1.99
C ARG A 147 -7.56 9.78 -0.70
N PRO A 148 -8.17 10.29 0.38
CA PRO A 148 -8.29 9.55 1.62
C PRO A 148 -9.22 8.35 1.43
N VAL A 149 -8.80 7.22 1.98
CA VAL A 149 -9.59 5.98 1.98
C VAL A 149 -9.63 5.37 3.37
N LYS A 150 -10.71 4.63 3.65
CA LYS A 150 -10.89 3.87 4.88
C LYS A 150 -10.90 2.40 4.56
N VAL A 151 -10.16 1.61 5.33
CA VAL A 151 -10.02 0.17 5.17
C VAL A 151 -10.26 -0.51 6.50
N ASP A 152 -11.18 -1.48 6.55
CA ASP A 152 -11.31 -2.33 7.72
C ASP A 152 -10.43 -3.57 7.54
N VAL A 153 -9.60 -3.87 8.55
CA VAL A 153 -8.56 -4.90 8.51
C VAL A 153 -8.77 -5.88 9.65
N GLU A 154 -8.69 -7.17 9.33
CA GLU A 154 -8.67 -8.27 10.31
C GLU A 154 -7.42 -9.12 10.12
N ARG A 155 -6.73 -9.44 11.24
CA ARG A 155 -5.65 -10.42 11.26
C ARG A 155 -6.16 -11.76 11.75
N LYS A 156 -6.05 -12.78 10.91
CA LYS A 156 -6.43 -14.15 11.23
C LYS A 156 -5.39 -15.12 10.68
N ASN A 157 -4.92 -16.05 11.51
CA ASN A 157 -3.92 -17.05 11.15
C ASN A 157 -2.64 -16.44 10.53
N GLY A 158 -2.18 -15.30 11.05
CA GLY A 158 -0.99 -14.61 10.57
C GLY A 158 -1.16 -13.83 9.25
N ARG A 159 -2.40 -13.76 8.71
CA ARG A 159 -2.73 -13.02 7.48
C ARG A 159 -3.58 -11.80 7.80
N TYR A 160 -3.33 -10.71 7.09
CA TYR A 160 -4.11 -9.47 7.18
C TYR A 160 -5.10 -9.44 6.03
N ARG A 161 -6.38 -9.45 6.35
CA ARG A 161 -7.46 -9.38 5.36
C ARG A 161 -8.21 -8.09 5.51
N GLY A 162 -8.63 -7.51 4.41
CA GLY A 162 -9.42 -6.30 4.45
C GLY A 162 -10.11 -6.02 3.15
N SER A 163 -10.98 -5.00 3.20
CA SER A 163 -11.65 -4.49 2.01
C SER A 163 -11.88 -2.99 2.12
N ALA A 164 -11.96 -2.34 0.96
CA ALA A 164 -12.33 -0.95 0.81
C ALA A 164 -13.28 -0.79 -0.37
N GLN A 165 -14.15 0.22 -0.30
CA GLN A 165 -14.97 0.68 -1.42
C GLN A 165 -14.39 1.99 -1.94
N LEU A 166 -14.25 2.11 -3.26
CA LEU A 166 -13.70 3.27 -3.94
C LEU A 166 -14.69 3.73 -5.01
N LEU A 167 -14.75 5.03 -5.24
CA LEU A 167 -15.44 5.60 -6.40
C LEU A 167 -14.42 5.95 -7.49
N GLN A 168 -14.58 5.40 -8.68
CA GLN A 168 -13.68 5.64 -9.81
C GLN A 168 -13.55 7.14 -10.12
N LYS A 169 -14.66 7.87 -10.04
CA LYS A 169 -14.70 9.31 -10.30
C LYS A 169 -13.87 10.15 -9.34
N ASP A 170 -13.70 9.70 -8.10
CA ASP A 170 -12.83 10.40 -7.13
C ASP A 170 -11.38 10.46 -7.61
N PHE A 171 -10.97 9.49 -8.44
CA PHE A 171 -9.65 9.40 -9.06
C PHE A 171 -9.62 9.89 -10.52
N GLY A 172 -10.68 10.60 -10.96
CA GLY A 172 -10.75 11.13 -12.32
C GLY A 172 -11.02 10.08 -13.41
N ILE A 173 -11.39 8.85 -13.00
CA ILE A 173 -11.72 7.77 -13.94
C ILE A 173 -13.22 7.81 -14.25
N THR A 174 -13.58 7.95 -15.52
CA THR A 174 -14.98 7.88 -15.95
C THR A 174 -15.37 6.41 -16.15
N PRO A 175 -16.39 5.89 -15.43
CA PRO A 175 -16.84 4.51 -15.61
C PRO A 175 -17.22 4.21 -17.06
N VAL A 176 -16.71 3.10 -17.58
CA VAL A 176 -16.89 2.69 -18.98
C VAL A 176 -18.36 2.43 -19.28
N THR A 177 -18.79 2.87 -20.44
CA THR A 177 -20.12 2.59 -21.00
C THR A 177 -19.99 1.95 -22.37
N ILE A 178 -20.78 0.91 -22.64
CA ILE A 178 -20.81 0.18 -23.91
C ILE A 178 -22.23 0.08 -24.44
N ALA A 179 -22.36 -0.37 -25.68
CA ALA A 179 -23.66 -0.56 -26.36
C ALA A 179 -24.57 0.69 -26.30
N GLY A 180 -24.02 1.87 -26.63
CA GLY A 180 -24.78 3.11 -26.61
C GLY A 180 -25.24 3.57 -25.23
N GLY A 181 -24.57 3.12 -24.15
CA GLY A 181 -24.90 3.47 -22.76
C GLY A 181 -25.89 2.52 -22.09
N THR A 182 -26.27 1.44 -22.75
CA THR A 182 -27.23 0.45 -22.21
C THR A 182 -26.59 -0.48 -21.18
N VAL A 183 -25.27 -0.70 -21.25
CA VAL A 183 -24.46 -1.38 -20.23
C VAL A 183 -23.43 -0.40 -19.70
N LYS A 184 -23.30 -0.33 -18.39
CA LYS A 184 -22.37 0.58 -17.70
C LYS A 184 -21.60 -0.18 -16.63
N VAL A 185 -20.37 0.20 -16.41
CA VAL A 185 -19.64 -0.14 -15.20
C VAL A 185 -20.14 0.75 -14.06
N LYS A 186 -20.32 0.20 -12.86
CA LYS A 186 -20.62 1.01 -11.68
C LYS A 186 -19.43 1.92 -11.35
N ASP A 187 -19.73 3.09 -10.80
CA ASP A 187 -18.69 3.99 -10.28
C ASP A 187 -17.96 3.35 -9.09
N GLU A 188 -18.70 2.67 -8.22
CA GLU A 188 -18.17 1.95 -7.08
C GLU A 188 -17.44 0.68 -7.51
N VAL A 189 -16.22 0.53 -7.01
CA VAL A 189 -15.42 -0.70 -7.08
C VAL A 189 -15.08 -1.16 -5.67
N ARG A 190 -14.92 -2.48 -5.49
CA ARG A 190 -14.52 -3.07 -4.22
C ARG A 190 -13.10 -3.64 -4.35
N VAL A 191 -12.25 -3.22 -3.45
CA VAL A 191 -10.89 -3.75 -3.30
C VAL A 191 -10.90 -4.73 -2.11
N GLU A 192 -10.37 -5.93 -2.32
CA GLU A 192 -10.19 -6.96 -1.30
C GLU A 192 -8.73 -7.39 -1.28
N PHE A 193 -8.19 -7.66 -0.10
CA PHE A 193 -6.83 -8.15 0.00
C PHE A 193 -6.65 -9.20 1.09
N GLU A 194 -5.64 -10.02 0.89
CA GLU A 194 -5.07 -10.90 1.90
C GLU A 194 -3.55 -10.77 1.86
N PHE A 195 -2.95 -10.11 2.86
CA PHE A 195 -1.52 -9.89 2.94
C PHE A 195 -0.86 -10.85 3.93
N VAL A 196 0.29 -11.36 3.53
CA VAL A 196 1.22 -12.13 4.36
C VAL A 196 2.41 -11.23 4.66
N ALA A 197 2.75 -11.05 5.93
CA ALA A 197 3.92 -10.28 6.35
C ALA A 197 5.06 -11.23 6.78
N ARG A 198 6.29 -10.90 6.45
CA ARG A 198 7.51 -11.68 6.74
C ARG A 198 8.62 -10.81 7.31
#